data_d7c0ca21852e3526d058bb7b2fa37435
#
_entry.id   d7c0ca21852e3526d058bb7b2fa37435
#
_cell.length_a   1.000
_cell.length_b   1.000
_cell.length_c   1.000
_cell.angle_alpha   90.00
_cell.angle_beta   90.00
_cell.angle_gamma   90.00
#
_symmetry.space_group_name_H-M   'P 1'
#
loop_
_entity.id
_entity.type
_entity.pdbx_description
1 polymer ?
#
loop_
_entity_poly.entity_id
_entity_poly.type
_entity_poly.pdbx_seq_one_letter_code
_entity_poly.pdbx_strand_id
1 'polypeptide(L)'
;MKTGVLLLTHGTVDGIGDLPAFLTNIRRGHAPPESLVTEITHRYEAIGGKSPLNDTTARLASKVSTALGLSARFAARLWRPTVDDQLRALAEEGCTRIVLMPLAQFSSPIYADHAKARAAEVGLGHLEFVVVPNWGTDDRLHDAFVRRARAAVADLGDAARETRLLVTAHSLPVMVVRAGDPYEREFRAAAERFVAAVGSQVGSSRVVFQSQGQSSGPGGRPMEWLGPDLPAAIAEAKAEGVKHLLVAPIGFLADHVEILYDLDIEAKAWAAEAGMGLSRTASLNDDDDMVQTVAGLVKRALA
;
A
#
# COMPACT_ATOMS: atom_id res chain seq x y z
N MET A 1 -2.22 -9.05 -31.93
CA MET A 1 -1.28 -8.51 -30.93
C MET A 1 -1.58 -9.20 -29.62
N LYS A 2 -0.58 -9.84 -28.99
CA LYS A 2 -0.76 -10.55 -27.71
C LYS A 2 -0.52 -9.54 -26.58
N THR A 3 -1.44 -9.49 -25.63
CA THR A 3 -1.39 -8.56 -24.48
C THR A 3 -1.03 -9.34 -23.22
N GLY A 4 -0.11 -8.79 -22.42
CA GLY A 4 0.21 -9.24 -21.08
C GLY A 4 -0.12 -8.16 -20.05
N VAL A 5 -0.16 -8.54 -18.78
CA VAL A 5 -0.39 -7.64 -17.65
C VAL A 5 0.78 -7.75 -16.68
N LEU A 6 1.35 -6.62 -16.28
CA LEU A 6 2.38 -6.55 -15.26
C LEU A 6 1.86 -5.77 -14.05
N LEU A 7 1.58 -6.49 -12.97
CA LEU A 7 1.24 -5.90 -11.68
C LEU A 7 2.54 -5.37 -11.05
N LEU A 8 2.56 -4.09 -10.68
CA LEU A 8 3.74 -3.43 -10.14
C LEU A 8 3.54 -3.14 -8.65
N THR A 9 4.43 -3.66 -7.82
CA THR A 9 4.41 -3.45 -6.37
C THR A 9 5.72 -2.83 -5.87
N HIS A 10 5.76 -2.39 -4.63
CA HIS A 10 6.98 -1.89 -3.99
C HIS A 10 8.03 -3.01 -3.88
N GLY A 11 7.57 -4.18 -3.47
CA GLY A 11 8.39 -5.34 -3.17
C GLY A 11 8.78 -5.43 -1.70
N THR A 12 9.19 -6.61 -1.32
CA THR A 12 9.69 -6.94 0.02
C THR A 12 10.69 -8.08 -0.08
N VAL A 13 11.48 -8.29 0.97
CA VAL A 13 12.38 -9.45 1.05
C VAL A 13 11.63 -10.72 1.43
N ASP A 14 12.13 -11.86 0.98
CA ASP A 14 11.63 -13.18 1.36
C ASP A 14 12.31 -13.75 2.61
N GLY A 15 13.37 -13.11 3.07
CA GLY A 15 14.10 -13.47 4.28
C GLY A 15 14.87 -12.30 4.86
N ILE A 16 15.07 -12.31 6.16
CA ILE A 16 15.72 -11.23 6.94
C ILE A 16 17.16 -10.96 6.44
N GLY A 17 17.88 -11.99 5.99
CA GLY A 17 19.25 -11.86 5.48
C GLY A 17 19.40 -10.90 4.29
N ASP A 18 18.33 -10.67 3.55
CA ASP A 18 18.32 -9.77 2.38
C ASP A 18 18.01 -8.31 2.73
N LEU A 19 17.63 -8.01 3.99
CA LEU A 19 17.24 -6.66 4.43
C LEU A 19 18.32 -5.60 4.15
N PRO A 20 19.61 -5.81 4.39
CA PRO A 20 20.63 -4.79 4.11
C PRO A 20 20.67 -4.40 2.61
N ALA A 21 20.56 -5.38 1.70
CA ALA A 21 20.53 -5.14 0.27
C ALA A 21 19.23 -4.44 -0.17
N PHE A 22 18.08 -4.87 0.36
CA PHE A 22 16.80 -4.24 0.10
C PHE A 22 16.76 -2.77 0.56
N LEU A 23 17.23 -2.50 1.76
CA LEU A 23 17.33 -1.13 2.30
C LEU A 23 18.30 -0.27 1.48
N THR A 24 19.38 -0.85 0.95
CA THR A 24 20.28 -0.16 0.01
C THR A 24 19.53 0.26 -1.27
N ASN A 25 18.67 -0.61 -1.82
CA ASN A 25 17.85 -0.27 -2.99
C ASN A 25 16.85 0.85 -2.67
N ILE A 26 16.15 0.79 -1.54
CA ILE A 26 15.25 1.86 -1.06
C ILE A 26 16.02 3.19 -0.95
N ARG A 27 17.25 3.15 -0.49
CA ARG A 27 18.13 4.31 -0.30
C ARG A 27 18.92 4.70 -1.56
N ARG A 28 18.49 4.21 -2.74
CA ARG A 28 19.10 4.55 -4.05
C ARG A 28 20.60 4.23 -4.11
N GLY A 29 21.01 3.09 -3.58
CA GLY A 29 22.40 2.63 -3.55
C GLY A 29 23.21 3.05 -2.33
N HIS A 30 22.66 3.87 -1.43
CA HIS A 30 23.34 4.24 -0.18
C HIS A 30 23.15 3.15 0.87
N ALA A 31 24.25 2.67 1.44
CA ALA A 31 24.22 1.70 2.51
C ALA A 31 23.37 2.19 3.72
N PRO A 32 22.52 1.34 4.29
CA PRO A 32 21.75 1.70 5.48
C PRO A 32 22.66 1.77 6.71
N PRO A 33 22.40 2.69 7.67
CA PRO A 33 23.02 2.63 8.99
C PRO A 33 22.66 1.30 9.67
N GLU A 34 23.57 0.78 10.49
CA GLU A 34 23.37 -0.47 11.24
C GLU A 34 22.13 -0.42 12.13
N SER A 35 21.89 0.73 12.78
CA SER A 35 20.69 0.95 13.59
C SER A 35 19.38 0.77 12.80
N LEU A 36 19.34 1.22 11.55
CA LEU A 36 18.17 1.04 10.68
C LEU A 36 18.00 -0.44 10.30
N VAL A 37 19.09 -1.14 9.99
CA VAL A 37 19.05 -2.58 9.71
C VAL A 37 18.51 -3.35 10.91
N THR A 38 19.01 -3.05 12.12
CA THR A 38 18.57 -3.67 13.37
C THR A 38 17.07 -3.40 13.63
N GLU A 39 16.62 -2.16 13.46
CA GLU A 39 15.22 -1.78 13.64
C GLU A 39 14.30 -2.53 12.68
N ILE A 40 14.63 -2.54 11.40
CA ILE A 40 13.79 -3.20 10.39
C ILE A 40 13.84 -4.73 10.56
N THR A 41 14.99 -5.30 10.93
CA THR A 41 15.10 -6.72 11.27
C THR A 41 14.14 -7.09 12.40
N HIS A 42 14.14 -6.31 13.49
CA HIS A 42 13.20 -6.52 14.60
C HIS A 42 11.73 -6.50 14.16
N ARG A 43 11.37 -5.54 13.29
CA ARG A 43 9.99 -5.45 12.76
C ARG A 43 9.61 -6.71 11.95
N TYR A 44 10.52 -7.21 11.10
CA TYR A 44 10.30 -8.44 10.36
C TYR A 44 10.21 -9.67 11.26
N GLU A 45 11.09 -9.80 12.25
CA GLU A 45 11.06 -10.88 13.25
C GLU A 45 9.71 -10.90 14.00
N ALA A 46 9.25 -9.72 14.43
CA ALA A 46 7.97 -9.59 15.15
C ALA A 46 6.75 -10.04 14.36
N ILE A 47 6.80 -9.99 13.02
CA ILE A 47 5.73 -10.49 12.14
C ILE A 47 5.95 -11.92 11.62
N GLY A 48 6.93 -12.66 12.19
CA GLY A 48 7.22 -14.04 11.83
C GLY A 48 8.35 -14.23 10.81
N GLY A 49 9.21 -13.23 10.60
CA GLY A 49 10.43 -13.31 9.79
C GLY A 49 10.25 -13.06 8.29
N LYS A 50 9.01 -12.95 7.80
CA LYS A 50 8.68 -12.74 6.38
C LYS A 50 7.43 -11.88 6.23
N SER A 51 7.46 -10.95 5.29
CA SER A 51 6.24 -10.23 4.86
C SER A 51 5.43 -11.08 3.87
N PRO A 52 4.10 -11.16 3.98
CA PRO A 52 3.25 -11.91 3.05
C PRO A 52 3.09 -11.25 1.67
N LEU A 53 3.59 -10.03 1.47
CA LEU A 53 3.30 -9.18 0.30
C LEU A 53 3.63 -9.87 -1.03
N ASN A 54 4.82 -10.48 -1.18
CA ASN A 54 5.21 -11.12 -2.43
C ASN A 54 4.32 -12.33 -2.75
N ASP A 55 4.06 -13.19 -1.78
CA ASP A 55 3.21 -14.37 -1.95
C ASP A 55 1.76 -13.97 -2.29
N THR A 56 1.24 -12.96 -1.60
CA THR A 56 -0.11 -12.39 -1.85
C THR A 56 -0.19 -11.78 -3.25
N THR A 57 0.82 -11.02 -3.67
CA THR A 57 0.86 -10.42 -5.01
C THR A 57 0.98 -11.48 -6.10
N ALA A 58 1.74 -12.55 -5.87
CA ALA A 58 1.83 -13.69 -6.81
C ALA A 58 0.49 -14.39 -7.00
N ARG A 59 -0.25 -14.65 -5.90
CA ARG A 59 -1.60 -15.22 -5.97
C ARG A 59 -2.57 -14.29 -6.68
N LEU A 60 -2.51 -12.98 -6.39
CA LEU A 60 -3.32 -11.97 -7.07
C LEU A 60 -3.06 -11.99 -8.58
N ALA A 61 -1.78 -12.00 -9.01
CA ALA A 61 -1.42 -12.07 -10.42
C ALA A 61 -1.99 -13.33 -11.11
N SER A 62 -1.89 -14.48 -10.45
CA SER A 62 -2.46 -15.74 -10.96
C SER A 62 -3.99 -15.67 -11.12
N LYS A 63 -4.70 -15.16 -10.11
CA LYS A 63 -6.16 -15.00 -10.16
C LYS A 63 -6.60 -13.98 -11.23
N VAL A 64 -5.88 -12.86 -11.35
CA VAL A 64 -6.11 -11.85 -12.40
C VAL A 64 -5.86 -12.44 -13.78
N SER A 65 -4.81 -13.25 -13.96
CA SER A 65 -4.53 -13.97 -15.22
C SER A 65 -5.73 -14.83 -15.61
N THR A 66 -6.26 -15.61 -14.69
CA THR A 66 -7.46 -16.45 -14.91
C THR A 66 -8.69 -15.62 -15.24
N ALA A 67 -8.94 -14.54 -14.50
CA ALA A 67 -10.13 -13.68 -14.68
C ALA A 67 -10.14 -12.91 -16.02
N LEU A 68 -8.96 -12.64 -16.57
CA LEU A 68 -8.79 -11.91 -17.83
C LEU A 68 -8.58 -12.84 -19.04
N GLY A 69 -8.12 -14.07 -18.84
CA GLY A 69 -7.62 -14.92 -19.92
C GLY A 69 -6.36 -14.37 -20.58
N LEU A 70 -5.59 -13.56 -19.85
CA LEU A 70 -4.33 -12.95 -20.29
C LEU A 70 -3.18 -13.43 -19.40
N SER A 71 -1.97 -13.45 -19.95
CA SER A 71 -0.78 -13.66 -19.11
C SER A 71 -0.64 -12.47 -18.15
N ALA A 72 -0.65 -12.73 -16.85
CA ALA A 72 -0.42 -11.73 -15.83
C ALA A 72 0.73 -12.17 -14.91
N ARG A 73 1.65 -11.26 -14.67
CA ARG A 73 2.81 -11.44 -13.80
C ARG A 73 2.88 -10.26 -12.83
N PHE A 74 3.64 -10.41 -11.73
CA PHE A 74 3.95 -9.27 -10.88
C PHE A 74 5.45 -9.00 -10.85
N ALA A 75 5.80 -7.74 -10.64
CA ALA A 75 7.17 -7.31 -10.45
C ALA A 75 7.28 -6.32 -9.31
N ALA A 76 8.39 -6.40 -8.59
CA ALA A 76 8.75 -5.49 -7.53
C ALA A 76 9.64 -4.35 -8.07
N ARG A 77 9.32 -3.12 -7.67
CA ARG A 77 10.13 -1.94 -8.05
C ARG A 77 11.50 -1.96 -7.39
N LEU A 78 11.60 -2.41 -6.14
CA LEU A 78 12.80 -2.29 -5.32
C LEU A 78 13.42 -3.63 -4.92
N TRP A 79 12.78 -4.75 -5.30
CA TRP A 79 13.27 -6.08 -4.98
C TRP A 79 12.93 -7.09 -6.08
N ARG A 80 12.76 -8.36 -5.72
CA ARG A 80 12.43 -9.46 -6.62
C ARG A 80 10.97 -9.88 -6.47
N PRO A 81 10.36 -10.43 -7.55
CA PRO A 81 10.90 -10.55 -8.90
C PRO A 81 11.08 -9.17 -9.55
N THR A 82 12.17 -9.00 -10.30
CA THR A 82 12.49 -7.69 -10.89
C THR A 82 11.58 -7.36 -12.07
N VAL A 83 11.43 -6.07 -12.37
CA VAL A 83 10.71 -5.60 -13.56
C VAL A 83 11.32 -6.16 -14.82
N ASP A 84 12.66 -6.22 -14.90
CA ASP A 84 13.40 -6.71 -16.05
C ASP A 84 13.06 -8.17 -16.38
N ASP A 85 13.13 -9.04 -15.35
CA ASP A 85 12.87 -10.46 -15.52
C ASP A 85 11.43 -10.73 -15.95
N GLN A 86 10.49 -9.99 -15.37
CA GLN A 86 9.08 -10.21 -15.68
C GLN A 86 8.66 -9.63 -17.04
N LEU A 87 9.27 -8.55 -17.49
CA LEU A 87 9.07 -8.02 -18.84
C LEU A 87 9.67 -8.97 -19.89
N ARG A 88 10.87 -9.51 -19.65
CA ARG A 88 11.46 -10.53 -20.54
C ARG A 88 10.57 -11.76 -20.65
N ALA A 89 10.10 -12.28 -19.52
CA ALA A 89 9.21 -13.44 -19.51
C ALA A 89 7.91 -13.19 -20.29
N LEU A 90 7.29 -12.01 -20.16
CA LEU A 90 6.11 -11.66 -20.96
C LEU A 90 6.43 -11.52 -22.44
N ALA A 91 7.60 -10.96 -22.80
CA ALA A 91 8.05 -10.86 -24.19
C ALA A 91 8.34 -12.24 -24.80
N GLU A 92 8.98 -13.15 -24.07
CA GLU A 92 9.23 -14.56 -24.47
C GLU A 92 7.93 -15.32 -24.66
N GLU A 93 6.89 -15.02 -23.91
CA GLU A 93 5.53 -15.52 -24.14
C GLU A 93 4.88 -14.95 -25.41
N GLY A 94 5.53 -14.02 -26.10
CA GLY A 94 5.06 -13.37 -27.32
C GLY A 94 4.16 -12.17 -27.09
N CYS A 95 4.12 -11.60 -25.89
CA CYS A 95 3.38 -10.36 -25.61
C CYS A 95 4.12 -9.18 -26.27
N THR A 96 3.37 -8.38 -27.04
CA THR A 96 3.87 -7.15 -27.69
C THR A 96 3.23 -5.88 -27.10
N ARG A 97 2.15 -6.05 -26.34
CA ARG A 97 1.50 -5.01 -25.55
C ARG A 97 1.47 -5.42 -24.09
N ILE A 98 1.89 -4.53 -23.19
CA ILE A 98 1.89 -4.78 -21.75
C ILE A 98 1.03 -3.73 -21.04
N VAL A 99 0.03 -4.19 -20.28
CA VAL A 99 -0.69 -3.32 -19.36
C VAL A 99 0.11 -3.22 -18.07
N LEU A 100 0.60 -2.04 -17.75
CA LEU A 100 1.23 -1.73 -16.48
C LEU A 100 0.13 -1.42 -15.46
N MET A 101 -0.02 -2.27 -14.45
CA MET A 101 -1.02 -2.17 -13.39
C MET A 101 -0.34 -1.93 -12.04
N PRO A 102 -0.07 -0.67 -11.66
CA PRO A 102 0.54 -0.36 -10.37
C PRO A 102 -0.41 -0.67 -9.21
N LEU A 103 0.05 -1.48 -8.27
CA LEU A 103 -0.60 -1.76 -6.99
C LEU A 103 -0.24 -0.66 -5.96
N ALA A 104 -0.27 0.57 -6.42
CA ALA A 104 -0.03 1.79 -5.67
C ALA A 104 -1.05 2.83 -6.15
N GLN A 105 -2.27 2.71 -5.68
CA GLN A 105 -3.47 3.33 -6.21
C GLN A 105 -3.46 4.86 -6.27
N PHE A 106 -2.57 5.51 -5.53
CA PHE A 106 -2.38 6.97 -5.51
C PHE A 106 -1.03 7.41 -6.09
N SER A 107 -0.20 6.47 -6.60
CA SER A 107 1.16 6.74 -7.07
C SER A 107 1.49 5.94 -8.33
N SER A 108 0.50 5.60 -9.16
CA SER A 108 0.68 4.79 -10.37
C SER A 108 1.80 5.28 -11.29
N PRO A 109 1.96 6.59 -11.58
CA PRO A 109 3.00 7.07 -12.48
C PRO A 109 4.41 6.68 -12.04
N ILE A 110 4.71 6.68 -10.73
CA ILE A 110 6.05 6.36 -10.20
C ILE A 110 6.44 4.92 -10.57
N TYR A 111 5.52 3.99 -10.52
CA TYR A 111 5.76 2.58 -10.84
C TYR A 111 5.79 2.33 -12.35
N ALA A 112 4.88 2.97 -13.08
CA ALA A 112 4.80 2.83 -14.53
C ALA A 112 6.03 3.42 -15.23
N ASP A 113 6.48 4.60 -14.82
CA ASP A 113 7.66 5.24 -15.39
C ASP A 113 8.94 4.47 -15.07
N HIS A 114 9.05 3.92 -13.86
CA HIS A 114 10.13 3.00 -13.52
C HIS A 114 10.14 1.78 -14.46
N ALA A 115 8.97 1.13 -14.67
CA ALA A 115 8.89 -0.04 -15.53
C ALA A 115 9.25 0.27 -17.00
N LYS A 116 8.82 1.42 -17.54
CA LYS A 116 9.19 1.88 -18.88
C LYS A 116 10.69 2.18 -19.01
N ALA A 117 11.27 2.83 -17.99
CA ALA A 117 12.71 3.10 -17.96
C ALA A 117 13.51 1.79 -17.98
N ARG A 118 13.14 0.84 -17.13
CA ARG A 118 13.77 -0.49 -17.11
C ARG A 118 13.63 -1.20 -18.45
N ALA A 119 12.45 -1.17 -19.07
CA ALA A 119 12.22 -1.75 -20.38
C ALA A 119 13.19 -1.19 -21.45
N ALA A 120 13.38 0.14 -21.46
CA ALA A 120 14.31 0.77 -22.39
C ALA A 120 15.76 0.30 -22.17
N GLU A 121 16.19 0.24 -20.90
CA GLU A 121 17.55 -0.17 -20.54
C GLU A 121 17.85 -1.63 -20.91
N VAL A 122 16.84 -2.53 -20.87
CA VAL A 122 17.03 -3.96 -21.19
C VAL A 122 16.64 -4.33 -22.63
N GLY A 123 16.47 -3.34 -23.53
CA GLY A 123 16.18 -3.56 -24.94
C GLY A 123 14.73 -3.90 -25.27
N LEU A 124 13.81 -3.71 -24.34
CA LEU A 124 12.36 -3.98 -24.49
C LEU A 124 11.54 -2.70 -24.70
N GLY A 125 12.17 -1.57 -25.01
CA GLY A 125 11.50 -0.29 -25.27
C GLY A 125 10.58 -0.30 -26.49
N HIS A 126 10.64 -1.33 -27.34
CA HIS A 126 9.77 -1.53 -28.50
C HIS A 126 8.38 -2.08 -28.11
N LEU A 127 8.19 -2.55 -26.88
CA LEU A 127 6.89 -3.02 -26.40
C LEU A 127 5.93 -1.83 -26.27
N GLU A 128 4.66 -2.06 -26.60
CA GLU A 128 3.60 -1.09 -26.35
C GLU A 128 3.17 -1.15 -24.87
N PHE A 129 3.19 -0.01 -24.18
CA PHE A 129 2.78 0.08 -22.78
C PHE A 129 1.47 0.84 -22.64
N VAL A 130 0.48 0.19 -22.04
CA VAL A 130 -0.78 0.80 -21.59
C VAL A 130 -0.70 0.95 -20.07
N VAL A 131 -0.88 2.16 -19.56
CA VAL A 131 -0.73 2.43 -18.11
C VAL A 131 -2.11 2.60 -17.47
N VAL A 132 -2.37 1.88 -16.40
CA VAL A 132 -3.49 2.18 -15.52
C VAL A 132 -3.11 3.40 -14.66
N PRO A 133 -3.81 4.55 -14.80
CA PRO A 133 -3.53 5.75 -14.02
C PRO A 133 -3.85 5.54 -12.54
N ASN A 134 -3.74 6.59 -11.70
CA ASN A 134 -4.19 6.53 -10.31
C ASN A 134 -5.66 6.07 -10.24
N TRP A 135 -5.93 5.14 -9.33
CA TRP A 135 -7.22 4.44 -9.21
C TRP A 135 -7.73 4.35 -7.77
N GLY A 136 -7.14 5.12 -6.86
CA GLY A 136 -7.53 5.12 -5.45
C GLY A 136 -8.97 5.57 -5.17
N THR A 137 -9.62 6.20 -6.17
CA THR A 137 -11.04 6.61 -6.11
C THR A 137 -11.97 5.71 -6.93
N ASP A 138 -11.49 4.55 -7.42
CA ASP A 138 -12.31 3.57 -8.16
C ASP A 138 -13.48 3.07 -7.31
N ASP A 139 -14.67 2.97 -7.92
CA ASP A 139 -15.89 2.59 -7.22
C ASP A 139 -15.83 1.18 -6.62
N ARG A 140 -15.25 0.21 -7.34
CA ARG A 140 -15.14 -1.18 -6.83
C ARG A 140 -14.17 -1.27 -5.67
N LEU A 141 -13.05 -0.54 -5.75
CA LEU A 141 -12.11 -0.43 -4.64
C LEU A 141 -12.76 0.18 -3.40
N HIS A 142 -13.48 1.29 -3.59
CA HIS A 142 -14.22 1.95 -2.53
C HIS A 142 -15.22 1.00 -1.86
N ASP A 143 -16.05 0.32 -2.66
CA ASP A 143 -17.06 -0.61 -2.15
C ASP A 143 -16.44 -1.80 -1.40
N ALA A 144 -15.27 -2.28 -1.85
CA ALA A 144 -14.54 -3.33 -1.16
C ALA A 144 -14.08 -2.87 0.22
N PHE A 145 -13.49 -1.68 0.35
CA PHE A 145 -13.11 -1.12 1.64
C PHE A 145 -14.31 -0.85 2.55
N VAL A 146 -15.41 -0.34 2.01
CA VAL A 146 -16.67 -0.12 2.76
C VAL A 146 -17.21 -1.43 3.33
N ARG A 147 -17.20 -2.52 2.55
CA ARG A 147 -17.60 -3.86 3.05
C ARG A 147 -16.74 -4.30 4.23
N ARG A 148 -15.41 -4.16 4.14
CA ARG A 148 -14.49 -4.50 5.24
C ARG A 148 -14.77 -3.67 6.50
N ALA A 149 -14.99 -2.36 6.33
CA ALA A 149 -15.28 -1.49 7.44
C ALA A 149 -16.62 -1.82 8.12
N ARG A 150 -17.67 -2.06 7.33
CA ARG A 150 -18.98 -2.45 7.88
C ARG A 150 -18.94 -3.76 8.64
N ALA A 151 -18.17 -4.74 8.17
CA ALA A 151 -17.95 -5.98 8.90
C ALA A 151 -17.26 -5.71 10.24
N ALA A 152 -16.16 -4.94 10.25
CA ALA A 152 -15.45 -4.60 11.47
C ALA A 152 -16.30 -3.75 12.45
N VAL A 153 -17.15 -2.87 11.96
CA VAL A 153 -18.10 -2.11 12.79
C VAL A 153 -19.17 -3.02 13.38
N ALA A 154 -19.66 -3.99 12.60
CA ALA A 154 -20.63 -4.97 13.11
C ALA A 154 -20.05 -5.84 14.23
N ASP A 155 -18.77 -6.22 14.14
CA ASP A 155 -18.07 -6.96 15.20
C ASP A 155 -17.91 -6.16 16.50
N LEU A 156 -17.88 -4.82 16.43
CA LEU A 156 -17.84 -3.94 17.60
C LEU A 156 -19.19 -3.81 18.31
N GLY A 157 -20.30 -4.08 17.61
CA GLY A 157 -21.65 -3.94 18.20
C GLY A 157 -21.89 -2.55 18.77
N ASP A 158 -22.41 -2.47 19.99
CA ASP A 158 -22.72 -1.20 20.66
C ASP A 158 -21.47 -0.34 20.90
N ALA A 159 -20.28 -0.93 21.04
CA ALA A 159 -19.03 -0.22 21.24
C ALA A 159 -18.64 0.65 20.02
N ALA A 160 -19.25 0.42 18.86
CA ALA A 160 -19.02 1.22 17.66
C ALA A 160 -19.30 2.73 17.91
N ARG A 161 -20.27 3.06 18.75
CA ARG A 161 -20.63 4.46 19.09
C ARG A 161 -19.58 5.17 19.94
N GLU A 162 -18.73 4.44 20.64
CA GLU A 162 -17.60 4.96 21.42
C GLU A 162 -16.25 4.79 20.69
N THR A 163 -16.32 4.36 19.42
CA THR A 163 -15.15 4.08 18.58
C THR A 163 -14.84 5.28 17.69
N ARG A 164 -13.54 5.61 17.58
CA ARG A 164 -13.03 6.51 16.54
C ARG A 164 -12.49 5.70 15.37
N LEU A 165 -13.00 6.00 14.16
CA LEU A 165 -12.47 5.46 12.90
C LEU A 165 -11.24 6.26 12.46
N LEU A 166 -10.08 5.61 12.38
CA LEU A 166 -8.85 6.18 11.82
C LEU A 166 -8.69 5.68 10.38
N VAL A 167 -8.78 6.58 9.42
CA VAL A 167 -8.59 6.26 7.99
C VAL A 167 -7.15 6.57 7.63
N THR A 168 -6.35 5.53 7.28
CA THR A 168 -4.91 5.71 7.17
C THR A 168 -4.34 5.46 5.78
N ALA A 169 -3.23 6.15 5.49
CA ALA A 169 -2.32 5.92 4.37
C ALA A 169 -0.87 6.15 4.80
N HIS A 170 0.07 5.73 3.96
CA HIS A 170 1.49 6.00 4.18
C HIS A 170 1.75 7.52 4.17
N SER A 171 2.56 8.00 5.11
CA SER A 171 2.99 9.40 5.11
C SER A 171 4.01 9.67 4.01
N LEU A 172 3.95 10.85 3.43
CA LEU A 172 4.95 11.35 2.47
C LEU A 172 5.59 12.63 3.01
N PRO A 173 6.84 12.92 2.60
CA PRO A 173 7.43 14.22 2.88
C PRO A 173 6.58 15.35 2.29
N VAL A 174 6.26 16.35 3.10
CA VAL A 174 5.43 17.51 2.70
C VAL A 174 6.01 18.22 1.47
N MET A 175 7.33 18.23 1.32
CA MET A 175 8.00 18.80 0.17
C MET A 175 7.60 18.12 -1.16
N VAL A 176 7.31 16.82 -1.16
CA VAL A 176 6.87 16.07 -2.35
C VAL A 176 5.48 16.53 -2.77
N VAL A 177 4.59 16.68 -1.80
CA VAL A 177 3.23 17.20 -2.05
C VAL A 177 3.25 18.66 -2.52
N ARG A 178 4.07 19.51 -1.89
CA ARG A 178 4.27 20.89 -2.31
C ARG A 178 4.86 21.01 -3.72
N ALA A 179 5.59 20.01 -4.18
CA ALA A 179 6.09 19.93 -5.56
C ALA A 179 5.02 19.50 -6.58
N GLY A 180 3.78 19.25 -6.15
CA GLY A 180 2.65 18.98 -7.02
C GLY A 180 2.23 17.51 -7.09
N ASP A 181 2.78 16.62 -6.24
CA ASP A 181 2.33 15.23 -6.17
C ASP A 181 0.85 15.16 -5.73
N PRO A 182 -0.04 14.50 -6.48
CA PRO A 182 -1.46 14.46 -6.19
C PRO A 182 -1.85 13.55 -5.02
N TYR A 183 -0.91 12.77 -4.47
CA TYR A 183 -1.12 11.71 -3.49
C TYR A 183 -2.04 12.12 -2.33
N GLU A 184 -1.70 13.19 -1.62
CA GLU A 184 -2.48 13.64 -0.45
C GLU A 184 -3.90 14.03 -0.84
N ARG A 185 -4.05 14.82 -1.91
CA ARG A 185 -5.35 15.27 -2.40
C ARG A 185 -6.25 14.09 -2.77
N GLU A 186 -5.71 13.12 -3.53
CA GLU A 186 -6.47 11.96 -3.99
C GLU A 186 -6.80 11.01 -2.84
N PHE A 187 -5.86 10.78 -1.92
CA PHE A 187 -6.13 9.99 -0.72
C PHE A 187 -7.20 10.65 0.16
N ARG A 188 -7.11 11.97 0.42
CA ARG A 188 -8.12 12.67 1.23
C ARG A 188 -9.51 12.60 0.57
N ALA A 189 -9.61 12.72 -0.74
CA ALA A 189 -10.88 12.56 -1.45
C ALA A 189 -11.45 11.14 -1.31
N ALA A 190 -10.60 10.11 -1.41
CA ALA A 190 -11.01 8.72 -1.18
C ALA A 190 -11.44 8.50 0.29
N ALA A 191 -10.71 9.06 1.24
CA ALA A 191 -11.02 8.97 2.67
C ALA A 191 -12.33 9.70 3.03
N GLU A 192 -12.57 10.88 2.47
CA GLU A 192 -13.82 11.63 2.67
C GLU A 192 -15.03 10.81 2.17
N ARG A 193 -14.94 10.26 0.97
CA ARG A 193 -15.97 9.38 0.41
C ARG A 193 -16.18 8.13 1.28
N PHE A 194 -15.12 7.53 1.77
CA PHE A 194 -15.17 6.36 2.65
C PHE A 194 -15.84 6.70 3.98
N VAL A 195 -15.46 7.81 4.62
CA VAL A 195 -16.09 8.29 5.85
C VAL A 195 -17.58 8.61 5.64
N ALA A 196 -17.96 9.19 4.51
CA ALA A 196 -19.36 9.43 4.20
C ALA A 196 -20.19 8.11 4.15
N ALA A 197 -19.58 7.00 3.76
CA ALA A 197 -20.26 5.70 3.66
C ALA A 197 -20.35 4.92 4.98
N VAL A 198 -19.44 5.16 5.95
CA VAL A 198 -19.35 4.36 7.19
C VAL A 198 -19.32 5.20 8.47
N GLY A 199 -19.00 6.49 8.39
CA GLY A 199 -18.75 7.35 9.56
C GLY A 199 -19.95 7.52 10.48
N SER A 200 -21.19 7.45 9.98
CA SER A 200 -22.41 7.50 10.81
C SER A 200 -22.60 6.28 11.73
N GLN A 201 -21.83 5.22 11.51
CA GLN A 201 -21.90 3.97 12.29
C GLN A 201 -20.92 3.97 13.47
N VAL A 202 -20.01 4.93 13.55
CA VAL A 202 -19.01 5.09 14.61
C VAL A 202 -19.17 6.44 15.32
N GLY A 203 -18.48 6.65 16.46
CA GLY A 203 -18.58 7.87 17.24
C GLY A 203 -17.94 9.08 16.57
N SER A 204 -16.79 8.90 15.95
CA SER A 204 -16.06 9.94 15.22
C SER A 204 -15.11 9.34 14.19
N SER A 205 -14.52 10.18 13.34
CA SER A 205 -13.51 9.75 12.37
C SER A 205 -12.37 10.75 12.22
N ARG A 206 -11.19 10.26 11.85
CA ARG A 206 -9.98 11.05 11.60
C ARG A 206 -9.18 10.47 10.45
N VAL A 207 -8.68 11.31 9.56
CA VAL A 207 -7.67 10.94 8.57
C VAL A 207 -6.30 11.05 9.22
N VAL A 208 -5.47 10.02 9.06
CA VAL A 208 -4.18 9.85 9.72
C VAL A 208 -3.15 9.34 8.72
N PHE A 209 -1.89 9.72 8.88
CA PHE A 209 -0.79 9.20 8.07
C PHE A 209 0.17 8.38 8.94
N GLN A 210 0.64 7.25 8.43
CA GLN A 210 1.49 6.30 9.16
C GLN A 210 2.82 6.04 8.46
N SER A 211 3.71 5.29 9.12
CA SER A 211 4.94 4.75 8.52
C SER A 211 5.86 5.84 7.97
N GLN A 212 6.08 6.90 8.76
CA GLN A 212 7.02 7.96 8.41
C GLN A 212 8.43 7.38 8.23
N GLY A 213 9.14 7.85 7.20
CA GLY A 213 10.53 7.48 6.97
C GLY A 213 11.50 8.27 7.85
N GLN A 214 12.72 8.48 7.35
CA GLN A 214 13.77 9.20 8.10
C GLN A 214 13.36 10.63 8.46
N SER A 215 13.62 11.02 9.70
CA SER A 215 13.34 12.36 10.24
C SER A 215 14.28 13.45 9.69
N SER A 216 15.37 13.09 8.99
CA SER A 216 16.35 14.02 8.44
C SER A 216 16.35 13.99 6.91
N GLY A 217 16.14 15.14 6.31
CA GLY A 217 16.24 15.37 4.87
C GLY A 217 17.67 15.73 4.41
N PRO A 218 17.82 16.12 3.14
CA PRO A 218 19.12 16.57 2.60
C PRO A 218 19.75 17.66 3.46
N GLY A 219 21.04 17.50 3.76
CA GLY A 219 21.79 18.45 4.60
C GLY A 219 21.46 18.40 6.09
N GLY A 220 20.83 17.30 6.57
CA GLY A 220 20.52 17.11 8.01
C GLY A 220 19.36 17.97 8.52
N ARG A 221 18.60 18.62 7.64
CA ARG A 221 17.44 19.40 8.05
C ARG A 221 16.28 18.47 8.44
N PRO A 222 15.47 18.85 9.46
CA PRO A 222 14.25 18.09 9.77
C PRO A 222 13.37 17.93 8.54
N MET A 223 12.87 16.73 8.30
CA MET A 223 11.92 16.46 7.23
C MET A 223 10.50 16.52 7.79
N GLU A 224 9.69 17.43 7.26
CA GLU A 224 8.27 17.50 7.59
C GLU A 224 7.51 16.42 6.81
N TRP A 225 6.69 15.66 7.52
CA TRP A 225 5.86 14.57 6.97
C TRP A 225 4.38 14.92 7.04
N LEU A 226 3.57 14.32 6.17
CA LEU A 226 2.10 14.44 6.26
C LEU A 226 1.62 13.92 7.62
N GLY A 227 0.63 14.61 8.19
CA GLY A 227 0.06 14.28 9.48
C GLY A 227 -1.44 14.57 9.57
N PRO A 228 -2.05 14.32 10.76
CA PRO A 228 -1.44 13.79 11.97
C PRO A 228 -0.94 12.35 11.78
N ASP A 229 0.07 11.95 12.59
CA ASP A 229 0.52 10.55 12.65
C ASP A 229 -0.32 9.74 13.67
N LEU A 230 -0.05 8.44 13.76
CA LEU A 230 -0.78 7.55 14.68
C LEU A 230 -0.60 7.93 16.15
N PRO A 231 0.61 8.22 16.67
CA PRO A 231 0.78 8.66 18.05
C PRO A 231 -0.03 9.92 18.39
N ALA A 232 0.00 10.93 17.52
CA ALA A 232 -0.77 12.16 17.71
C ALA A 232 -2.27 11.90 17.69
N ALA A 233 -2.77 11.08 16.77
CA ALA A 233 -4.19 10.71 16.69
C ALA A 233 -4.66 9.90 17.90
N ILE A 234 -3.81 9.01 18.44
CA ILE A 234 -4.07 8.25 19.67
C ILE A 234 -4.14 9.21 20.89
N ALA A 235 -3.20 10.14 21.01
CA ALA A 235 -3.20 11.13 22.09
C ALA A 235 -4.45 12.04 22.04
N GLU A 236 -4.84 12.49 20.85
CA GLU A 236 -6.08 13.25 20.61
C GLU A 236 -7.31 12.44 21.04
N ALA A 237 -7.42 11.19 20.61
CA ALA A 237 -8.51 10.29 20.97
C ALA A 237 -8.63 10.08 22.49
N LYS A 238 -7.48 9.88 23.17
CA LYS A 238 -7.43 9.76 24.64
C LYS A 238 -7.96 11.00 25.32
N ALA A 239 -7.55 12.20 24.89
CA ALA A 239 -7.98 13.47 25.46
C ALA A 239 -9.49 13.70 25.32
N GLU A 240 -10.09 13.14 24.26
CA GLU A 240 -11.53 13.22 24.00
C GLU A 240 -12.33 12.07 24.63
N GLY A 241 -11.68 11.16 25.37
CA GLY A 241 -12.35 10.08 26.10
C GLY A 241 -12.80 8.91 25.22
N VAL A 242 -12.27 8.77 23.99
CA VAL A 242 -12.54 7.64 23.11
C VAL A 242 -12.11 6.33 23.78
N LYS A 243 -12.87 5.26 23.60
CA LYS A 243 -12.62 3.97 24.23
C LYS A 243 -11.99 2.94 23.28
N HIS A 244 -12.25 3.08 21.99
CA HIS A 244 -11.75 2.15 20.99
C HIS A 244 -11.37 2.88 19.70
N LEU A 245 -10.33 2.38 19.03
CA LEU A 245 -9.89 2.83 17.72
C LEU A 245 -10.12 1.73 16.69
N LEU A 246 -10.82 2.06 15.62
CA LEU A 246 -10.92 1.19 14.44
C LEU A 246 -10.06 1.79 13.34
N VAL A 247 -8.97 1.13 12.95
CA VAL A 247 -8.10 1.58 11.87
C VAL A 247 -8.57 1.00 10.54
N ALA A 248 -8.82 1.86 9.55
CA ALA A 248 -9.11 1.47 8.17
C ALA A 248 -7.97 1.93 7.26
N PRO A 249 -6.99 1.06 6.95
CA PRO A 249 -5.82 1.42 6.17
C PRO A 249 -6.11 1.40 4.66
N ILE A 250 -7.03 2.24 4.20
CA ILE A 250 -7.45 2.29 2.79
C ILE A 250 -6.36 2.80 1.84
N GLY A 251 -5.28 3.36 2.37
CA GLY A 251 -4.07 3.69 1.61
C GLY A 251 -3.25 2.48 1.18
N PHE A 252 -3.59 1.29 1.70
CA PHE A 252 -2.87 0.03 1.46
C PHE A 252 -3.83 -1.05 0.93
N LEU A 253 -3.30 -1.95 0.10
CA LEU A 253 -4.09 -2.98 -0.56
C LEU A 253 -3.90 -4.36 0.06
N ALA A 254 -2.73 -4.61 0.64
CA ALA A 254 -2.35 -5.92 1.15
C ALA A 254 -1.59 -5.83 2.48
N ASP A 255 -1.61 -6.91 3.23
CA ASP A 255 -0.80 -7.05 4.44
C ASP A 255 0.69 -7.09 4.09
N HIS A 256 1.47 -6.33 4.82
CA HIS A 256 2.92 -6.23 4.76
C HIS A 256 3.45 -5.68 6.08
N VAL A 257 4.76 -5.48 6.20
CA VAL A 257 5.38 -5.07 7.47
C VAL A 257 4.75 -3.82 8.08
N GLU A 258 4.43 -2.79 7.27
CA GLU A 258 3.83 -1.54 7.76
C GLU A 258 2.35 -1.67 8.19
N ILE A 259 1.68 -2.77 7.84
CA ILE A 259 0.35 -3.12 8.36
C ILE A 259 0.50 -4.02 9.57
N LEU A 260 1.25 -5.12 9.44
CA LEU A 260 1.34 -6.14 10.47
C LEU A 260 2.14 -5.69 11.69
N TYR A 261 3.18 -4.86 11.49
CA TYR A 261 3.96 -4.33 12.59
C TYR A 261 3.40 -2.99 13.09
N ASP A 262 3.31 -1.98 12.21
CA ASP A 262 2.97 -0.63 12.65
C ASP A 262 1.55 -0.53 13.22
N LEU A 263 0.59 -1.33 12.72
CA LEU A 263 -0.80 -1.30 13.19
C LEU A 263 -1.11 -2.41 14.21
N ASP A 264 -0.77 -3.69 13.88
CA ASP A 264 -1.21 -4.83 14.70
C ASP A 264 -0.35 -5.00 15.95
N ILE A 265 0.87 -4.45 15.98
CA ILE A 265 1.79 -4.53 17.12
C ILE A 265 1.97 -3.15 17.76
N GLU A 266 2.56 -2.20 17.04
CA GLU A 266 3.04 -0.92 17.59
C GLU A 266 1.86 0.01 17.95
N ALA A 267 0.96 0.31 17.02
CA ALA A 267 -0.20 1.17 17.28
C ALA A 267 -1.15 0.53 18.30
N LYS A 268 -1.28 -0.80 18.28
CA LYS A 268 -2.08 -1.53 19.28
C LYS A 268 -1.48 -1.42 20.68
N ALA A 269 -0.16 -1.45 20.82
CA ALA A 269 0.53 -1.22 22.08
C ALA A 269 0.32 0.22 22.57
N TRP A 270 0.49 1.23 21.71
CA TRP A 270 0.24 2.64 22.07
C TRP A 270 -1.21 2.90 22.51
N ALA A 271 -2.17 2.28 21.82
CA ALA A 271 -3.58 2.40 22.21
C ALA A 271 -3.83 1.77 23.59
N ALA A 272 -3.26 0.59 23.86
CA ALA A 272 -3.37 -0.08 25.15
C ALA A 272 -2.74 0.75 26.29
N GLU A 273 -1.56 1.34 26.09
CA GLU A 273 -0.91 2.26 27.04
C GLU A 273 -1.76 3.52 27.27
N ALA A 274 -2.51 3.95 26.27
CA ALA A 274 -3.47 5.05 26.39
C ALA A 274 -4.80 4.64 27.05
N GLY A 275 -5.00 3.36 27.37
CA GLY A 275 -6.23 2.81 27.96
C GLY A 275 -7.36 2.57 26.96
N MET A 276 -7.04 2.41 25.68
CA MET A 276 -7.99 2.18 24.59
C MET A 276 -7.78 0.83 23.94
N GLY A 277 -8.87 0.24 23.39
CA GLY A 277 -8.78 -0.87 22.46
C GLY A 277 -8.40 -0.39 21.06
N LEU A 278 -7.76 -1.27 20.26
CA LEU A 278 -7.54 -1.03 18.84
C LEU A 278 -7.82 -2.28 18.03
N SER A 279 -8.60 -2.12 16.98
CA SER A 279 -8.80 -3.11 15.92
C SER A 279 -8.59 -2.47 14.55
N ARG A 280 -8.45 -3.27 13.49
CA ARG A 280 -8.41 -2.74 12.12
C ARG A 280 -9.30 -3.51 11.18
N THR A 281 -9.64 -2.90 10.07
CA THR A 281 -10.28 -3.59 8.96
C THR A 281 -9.28 -4.54 8.28
N ALA A 282 -9.78 -5.68 7.75
CA ALA A 282 -8.96 -6.60 6.98
C ALA A 282 -8.45 -5.93 5.69
N SER A 283 -7.22 -6.23 5.31
CA SER A 283 -6.67 -5.87 4.00
C SER A 283 -7.37 -6.66 2.89
N LEU A 284 -7.37 -6.12 1.65
CA LEU A 284 -7.97 -6.79 0.49
C LEU A 284 -7.13 -7.99 0.03
N ASN A 285 -5.82 -7.88 0.12
CA ASN A 285 -4.90 -8.95 -0.27
C ASN A 285 -5.15 -9.44 -1.71
N ASP A 286 -5.38 -10.74 -1.87
CA ASP A 286 -5.69 -11.41 -3.13
C ASP A 286 -7.13 -11.95 -3.19
N ASP A 287 -8.05 -11.31 -2.45
CA ASP A 287 -9.45 -11.70 -2.44
C ASP A 287 -10.18 -11.38 -3.76
N ASP A 288 -11.41 -11.87 -3.88
CA ASP A 288 -12.19 -11.71 -5.11
C ASP A 288 -12.51 -10.24 -5.40
N ASP A 289 -12.72 -9.40 -4.38
CA ASP A 289 -12.94 -7.97 -4.57
C ASP A 289 -11.73 -7.30 -5.23
N MET A 290 -10.53 -7.63 -4.77
CA MET A 290 -9.28 -7.11 -5.33
C MET A 290 -9.04 -7.63 -6.75
N VAL A 291 -9.27 -8.92 -6.99
CA VAL A 291 -9.17 -9.53 -8.32
C VAL A 291 -10.11 -8.84 -9.31
N GLN A 292 -11.37 -8.64 -8.95
CA GLN A 292 -12.37 -8.01 -9.82
C GLN A 292 -12.08 -6.52 -10.05
N THR A 293 -11.55 -5.83 -9.05
CA THR A 293 -11.11 -4.43 -9.18
C THR A 293 -9.98 -4.32 -10.19
N VAL A 294 -8.90 -5.10 -10.03
CA VAL A 294 -7.75 -5.10 -10.94
C VAL A 294 -8.17 -5.51 -12.36
N ALA A 295 -8.94 -6.60 -12.49
CA ALA A 295 -9.42 -7.05 -13.80
C ALA A 295 -10.30 -6.00 -14.50
N GLY A 296 -11.15 -5.31 -13.76
CA GLY A 296 -11.97 -4.22 -14.27
C GLY A 296 -11.14 -3.02 -14.74
N LEU A 297 -10.12 -2.63 -13.99
CA LEU A 297 -9.18 -1.57 -14.35
C LEU A 297 -8.41 -1.90 -15.63
N VAL A 298 -7.88 -3.11 -15.73
CA VAL A 298 -7.17 -3.59 -16.93
C VAL A 298 -8.09 -3.59 -18.16
N LYS A 299 -9.32 -4.09 -18.03
CA LYS A 299 -10.30 -4.07 -19.13
C LYS A 299 -10.59 -2.65 -19.61
N ARG A 300 -10.79 -1.70 -18.68
CA ARG A 300 -11.02 -0.28 -19.05
C ARG A 300 -9.81 0.35 -19.73
N ALA A 301 -8.60 0.00 -19.32
CA ALA A 301 -7.38 0.52 -19.93
C ALA A 301 -7.13 -0.02 -21.35
N LEU A 302 -7.75 -1.17 -21.70
CA LEU A 302 -7.65 -1.79 -23.02
C LEU A 302 -8.80 -1.40 -23.98
N ALA A 303 -9.87 -0.80 -23.47
CA ALA A 303 -11.00 -0.34 -24.26
C ALA A 303 -10.71 0.98 -24.97
#